data_ff3d12374ee0b5f446d56b6c010ede93
#
_entry.id   ff3d12374ee0b5f446d56b6c010ede93
#
_cell.length_a   1.000
_cell.length_b   1.000
_cell.length_c   1.000
_cell.angle_alpha   90.00
_cell.angle_beta   90.00
_cell.angle_gamma   90.00
#
_symmetry.space_group_name_H-M   'P 1'
#
loop_
_entity.id
_entity.type
_entity.pdbx_description
1 polymer ?
#
loop_
_entity_poly.entity_id
_entity_poly.type
_entity_poly.pdbx_seq_one_letter_code
_entity_poly.pdbx_strand_id
1 'polypeptide(L)'
;MTKHLKIFLPLFAVILFMASCGDFLETSHNGKLDGYWKLTNIDTLATGGQTDLHHQSLFMAVQGTIMMLNNIDNGGGYIFQFNHANAHLKIFDARVNDRGNGDPLLTSPDGLKPFGFNALEEDFTVEKLTGGKLILNDGTLRLHFIKF
;
A
#
# COMPACT_ATOMS: atom_id res chain seq x y z
N MET A 1 30.73 -44.49 34.33
CA MET A 1 30.31 -44.09 32.96
C MET A 1 28.93 -43.45 32.86
N THR A 2 28.41 -42.81 33.89
CA THR A 2 27.05 -42.30 33.88
C THR A 2 26.91 -40.82 34.28
N LYS A 3 28.02 -40.06 34.32
CA LYS A 3 28.00 -38.64 34.74
C LYS A 3 27.87 -37.62 33.58
N HIS A 4 28.06 -38.03 32.33
CA HIS A 4 28.06 -37.12 31.18
C HIS A 4 26.69 -37.03 30.46
N LEU A 5 25.75 -37.92 30.80
CA LEU A 5 24.44 -37.95 30.12
C LEU A 5 23.44 -36.90 30.65
N LYS A 6 23.68 -36.36 31.85
CA LYS A 6 22.75 -35.40 32.49
C LYS A 6 22.92 -33.93 32.03
N ILE A 7 24.02 -33.61 31.36
CA ILE A 7 24.33 -32.23 30.93
C ILE A 7 23.80 -31.94 29.51
N PHE A 8 23.59 -32.98 28.67
CA PHE A 8 23.12 -32.80 27.29
C PHE A 8 21.62 -32.60 27.18
N LEU A 9 20.85 -33.07 28.16
CA LEU A 9 19.38 -32.98 28.11
C LEU A 9 18.85 -31.53 28.24
N PRO A 10 19.37 -30.67 29.13
CA PRO A 10 18.90 -29.27 29.20
C PRO A 10 19.39 -28.44 28.03
N LEU A 11 20.53 -28.73 27.41
CA LEU A 11 21.02 -28.01 26.26
C LEU A 11 20.15 -28.25 25.00
N PHE A 12 19.66 -29.47 24.83
CA PHE A 12 18.76 -29.83 23.72
C PHE A 12 17.36 -29.22 23.87
N ALA A 13 16.88 -29.05 25.10
CA ALA A 13 15.60 -28.38 25.38
C ALA A 13 15.65 -26.88 25.10
N VAL A 14 16.78 -26.20 25.31
CA VAL A 14 16.95 -24.77 25.01
C VAL A 14 16.95 -24.50 23.49
N ILE A 15 17.50 -25.43 22.69
CA ILE A 15 17.49 -25.27 21.21
C ILE A 15 16.09 -25.41 20.61
N LEU A 16 15.19 -26.17 21.21
CA LEU A 16 13.82 -26.35 20.75
C LEU A 16 12.93 -25.11 20.97
N PHE A 17 13.28 -24.21 21.89
CA PHE A 17 12.54 -22.97 22.12
C PHE A 17 12.90 -21.83 21.15
N MET A 18 13.98 -21.94 20.39
CA MET A 18 14.39 -20.91 19.41
C MET A 18 13.76 -21.09 18.02
N ALA A 19 13.04 -22.17 17.78
CA ALA A 19 12.43 -22.47 16.48
C ALA A 19 10.98 -21.97 16.35
N SER A 20 10.41 -21.27 17.34
CA SER A 20 8.99 -20.85 17.36
C SER A 20 8.75 -19.36 17.20
N CYS A 21 9.66 -18.61 16.61
CA CYS A 21 9.45 -17.19 16.33
C CYS A 21 9.40 -16.88 14.82
N GLY A 22 8.79 -17.74 14.01
CA GLY A 22 8.78 -17.61 12.54
C GLY A 22 7.47 -17.20 11.88
N ASP A 23 6.30 -17.36 12.52
CA ASP A 23 5.03 -17.32 11.77
C ASP A 23 3.98 -16.31 12.28
N PHE A 24 4.37 -15.27 13.00
CA PHE A 24 3.42 -14.25 13.49
C PHE A 24 3.46 -12.92 12.75
N LEU A 25 4.22 -12.81 11.68
CA LEU A 25 4.14 -11.66 10.78
C LEU A 25 3.24 -12.07 9.61
N GLU A 26 1.99 -11.60 9.61
CA GLU A 26 1.18 -11.63 8.41
C GLU A 26 1.96 -10.93 7.30
N THR A 27 2.57 -11.71 6.43
CA THR A 27 3.23 -11.19 5.25
C THR A 27 2.14 -10.80 4.26
N SER A 28 2.11 -9.54 3.92
CA SER A 28 1.27 -9.04 2.83
C SER A 28 1.60 -9.79 1.54
N HIS A 29 0.59 -10.18 0.76
CA HIS A 29 0.75 -11.04 -0.42
C HIS A 29 0.64 -10.30 -1.75
N ASN A 30 0.78 -8.96 -1.76
CA ASN A 30 0.62 -8.16 -2.97
C ASN A 30 1.94 -8.02 -3.78
N GLY A 31 2.99 -8.75 -3.38
CA GLY A 31 4.28 -8.74 -4.06
C GLY A 31 4.91 -7.36 -4.13
N LYS A 32 5.27 -6.92 -5.34
CA LYS A 32 5.93 -5.61 -5.55
C LYS A 32 5.01 -4.42 -5.26
N LEU A 33 3.68 -4.62 -5.24
CA LEU A 33 2.72 -3.56 -4.96
C LEU A 33 2.77 -3.11 -3.49
N ASP A 34 3.09 -4.03 -2.57
CA ASP A 34 3.22 -3.70 -1.16
C ASP A 34 4.28 -2.64 -0.92
N GLY A 35 3.99 -1.73 -0.01
CA GLY A 35 4.92 -0.71 0.45
C GLY A 35 4.38 0.71 0.37
N TYR A 36 5.30 1.66 0.42
CA TYR A 36 5.02 3.09 0.49
C TYR A 36 5.47 3.76 -0.81
N TRP A 37 4.53 4.43 -1.49
CA TRP A 37 4.69 4.99 -2.82
C TRP A 37 4.46 6.48 -2.80
N LYS A 38 5.37 7.26 -3.36
CA LYS A 38 5.22 8.70 -3.55
C LYS A 38 4.67 8.97 -4.95
N LEU A 39 3.57 9.73 -5.04
CA LEU A 39 3.06 10.24 -6.31
C LEU A 39 3.96 11.40 -6.77
N THR A 40 4.51 11.28 -7.97
CA THR A 40 5.49 12.25 -8.50
C THR A 40 4.98 13.03 -9.70
N ASN A 41 4.07 12.45 -10.48
CA ASN A 41 3.55 13.08 -11.69
C ASN A 41 2.17 12.54 -12.05
N ILE A 42 1.33 13.38 -12.65
CA ILE A 42 0.06 12.99 -13.27
C ILE A 42 0.06 13.49 -14.71
N ASP A 43 -0.15 12.57 -15.66
CA ASP A 43 -0.38 12.91 -17.06
C ASP A 43 -1.88 12.93 -17.34
N THR A 44 -2.34 13.96 -18.08
CA THR A 44 -3.71 14.03 -18.62
C THR A 44 -3.72 13.48 -20.04
N LEU A 45 -4.31 12.31 -20.25
CA LEU A 45 -4.17 11.56 -21.52
C LEU A 45 -4.79 12.29 -22.70
N ALA A 46 -5.92 12.98 -22.50
CA ALA A 46 -6.63 13.68 -23.59
C ALA A 46 -5.84 14.87 -24.16
N THR A 47 -5.02 15.54 -23.37
CA THR A 47 -4.30 16.76 -23.77
C THR A 47 -2.79 16.57 -23.86
N GLY A 48 -2.25 15.48 -23.30
CA GLY A 48 -0.81 15.29 -23.10
C GLY A 48 -0.22 16.20 -22.02
N GLY A 49 -1.08 16.88 -21.23
CA GLY A 49 -0.65 17.72 -20.11
C GLY A 49 0.00 16.90 -19.01
N GLN A 50 0.95 17.51 -18.31
CA GLN A 50 1.66 16.88 -17.19
C GLN A 50 1.63 17.80 -15.98
N THR A 51 1.37 17.23 -14.81
CA THR A 51 1.42 17.92 -13.51
C THR A 51 2.56 17.34 -12.70
N ASP A 52 3.57 18.15 -12.43
CA ASP A 52 4.71 17.78 -11.56
C ASP A 52 4.31 17.92 -10.09
N LEU A 53 4.43 16.84 -9.35
CA LEU A 53 4.07 16.73 -7.92
C LEU A 53 5.28 16.41 -7.03
N HIS A 54 6.52 16.49 -7.56
CA HIS A 54 7.71 16.15 -6.78
C HIS A 54 7.85 16.97 -5.48
N HIS A 55 7.32 18.18 -5.46
CA HIS A 55 7.35 19.09 -4.30
C HIS A 55 6.17 18.91 -3.34
N GLN A 56 5.20 18.04 -3.69
CA GLN A 56 4.08 17.70 -2.81
C GLN A 56 4.34 16.37 -2.08
N SER A 57 3.79 16.25 -0.88
CA SER A 57 3.96 15.05 -0.05
C SER A 57 2.71 14.16 -0.13
N LEU A 58 2.42 13.67 -1.35
CA LEU A 58 1.31 12.79 -1.65
C LEU A 58 1.78 11.35 -1.72
N PHE A 59 1.25 10.51 -0.84
CA PHE A 59 1.68 9.11 -0.71
C PHE A 59 0.53 8.13 -0.78
N MET A 60 0.85 6.93 -1.25
CA MET A 60 0.00 5.76 -1.24
C MET A 60 0.72 4.63 -0.49
N ALA A 61 0.11 4.10 0.55
CA ALA A 61 0.60 2.91 1.26
C ALA A 61 -0.27 1.71 0.90
N VAL A 62 0.36 0.56 0.64
CA VAL A 62 -0.34 -0.69 0.32
C VAL A 62 0.17 -1.78 1.24
N GLN A 63 -0.76 -2.42 1.96
CA GLN A 63 -0.47 -3.53 2.85
C GLN A 63 -1.70 -4.40 3.06
N GLY A 64 -1.56 -5.72 2.92
CA GLY A 64 -2.66 -6.66 3.08
C GLY A 64 -3.77 -6.39 2.07
N THR A 65 -4.96 -6.09 2.55
CA THR A 65 -6.13 -5.74 1.72
C THR A 65 -6.45 -4.24 1.71
N ILE A 66 -5.57 -3.43 2.32
CA ILE A 66 -5.81 -2.00 2.54
C ILE A 66 -4.83 -1.17 1.71
N MET A 67 -5.38 -0.16 1.04
CA MET A 67 -4.66 0.94 0.44
C MET A 67 -5.00 2.23 1.18
N MET A 68 -3.99 3.03 1.49
CA MET A 68 -4.16 4.32 2.16
C MET A 68 -3.54 5.43 1.31
N LEU A 69 -4.28 6.51 1.11
CA LEU A 69 -3.75 7.74 0.54
C LEU A 69 -3.50 8.75 1.66
N ASN A 70 -2.33 9.37 1.66
CA ASN A 70 -1.94 10.38 2.65
C ASN A 70 -1.41 11.63 1.97
N ASN A 71 -1.96 12.77 2.35
CA ASN A 71 -1.39 14.08 2.06
C ASN A 71 -0.73 14.61 3.33
N ILE A 72 0.61 14.53 3.39
CA ILE A 72 1.36 14.93 4.58
C ILE A 72 1.34 16.46 4.77
N ASP A 73 1.24 17.22 3.66
CA ASP A 73 1.29 18.68 3.70
C ASP A 73 0.07 19.28 4.40
N ASN A 74 -1.09 18.62 4.35
CA ASN A 74 -2.33 19.09 4.99
C ASN A 74 -2.93 18.12 6.01
N GLY A 75 -2.29 16.96 6.26
CA GLY A 75 -2.71 15.99 7.25
C GLY A 75 -3.95 15.17 6.89
N GLY A 76 -4.42 15.21 5.63
CA GLY A 76 -5.56 14.42 5.17
C GLY A 76 -5.16 13.01 4.74
N GLY A 77 -6.05 12.04 4.99
CA GLY A 77 -5.86 10.67 4.56
C GLY A 77 -7.16 9.95 4.25
N TYR A 78 -7.07 8.93 3.38
CA TYR A 78 -8.19 8.11 2.94
C TYR A 78 -7.78 6.65 2.94
N ILE A 79 -8.74 5.76 3.18
CA ILE A 79 -8.54 4.32 3.24
C ILE A 79 -9.47 3.66 2.22
N PHE A 80 -8.95 2.64 1.53
CA PHE A 80 -9.69 1.83 0.58
C PHE A 80 -9.44 0.35 0.83
N GLN A 81 -10.40 -0.47 0.48
CA GLN A 81 -10.15 -1.86 0.11
C GLN A 81 -9.71 -1.90 -1.36
N PHE A 82 -8.95 -2.91 -1.75
CA PHE A 82 -8.57 -3.07 -3.14
C PHE A 82 -8.47 -4.54 -3.56
N ASN A 83 -8.56 -4.75 -4.86
CA ASN A 83 -8.20 -6.00 -5.53
C ASN A 83 -7.14 -5.73 -6.60
N HIS A 84 -6.09 -6.54 -6.64
CA HIS A 84 -5.07 -6.49 -7.67
C HIS A 84 -4.96 -7.84 -8.36
N ALA A 85 -5.31 -7.91 -9.64
CA ALA A 85 -5.22 -9.11 -10.47
C ALA A 85 -5.08 -8.76 -11.95
N ASN A 86 -4.30 -9.54 -12.72
CA ASN A 86 -4.20 -9.44 -14.17
C ASN A 86 -3.90 -8.00 -14.68
N ALA A 87 -2.97 -7.31 -14.08
CA ALA A 87 -2.63 -5.91 -14.37
C ALA A 87 -3.79 -4.91 -14.15
N HIS A 88 -4.78 -5.25 -13.33
CA HIS A 88 -5.85 -4.37 -12.87
C HIS A 88 -5.76 -4.17 -11.37
N LEU A 89 -5.94 -2.92 -10.95
CA LEU A 89 -6.03 -2.53 -9.56
C LEU A 89 -7.38 -1.83 -9.35
N LYS A 90 -8.32 -2.52 -8.73
CA LYS A 90 -9.63 -1.96 -8.38
C LYS A 90 -9.63 -1.52 -6.94
N ILE A 91 -10.03 -0.28 -6.68
CA ILE A 91 -10.24 0.28 -5.34
C ILE A 91 -11.75 0.41 -5.06
N PHE A 92 -12.13 0.23 -3.81
CA PHE A 92 -13.53 0.34 -3.33
C PHE A 92 -13.57 0.57 -1.81
N ASP A 93 -14.76 0.75 -1.25
CA ASP A 93 -15.00 1.02 0.18
C ASP A 93 -14.19 2.22 0.69
N ALA A 94 -14.29 3.36 -0.02
CA ALA A 94 -13.57 4.58 0.29
C ALA A 94 -14.00 5.16 1.64
N ARG A 95 -13.04 5.43 2.53
CA ARG A 95 -13.25 5.96 3.88
C ARG A 95 -12.30 7.11 4.17
N VAL A 96 -12.72 8.00 5.06
CA VAL A 96 -11.82 8.97 5.68
C VAL A 96 -10.96 8.24 6.72
N ASN A 97 -9.65 8.48 6.72
CA ASN A 97 -8.76 7.95 7.75
C ASN A 97 -8.93 8.78 9.04
N ASP A 98 -9.94 8.44 9.82
CA ASP A 98 -10.29 9.10 11.10
C ASP A 98 -10.65 8.04 12.15
N ARG A 99 -9.64 7.44 12.73
CA ARG A 99 -9.77 6.39 13.75
C ARG A 99 -10.62 6.81 14.95
N GLY A 100 -10.57 8.08 15.32
CA GLY A 100 -11.37 8.62 16.43
C GLY A 100 -12.87 8.55 16.18
N ASN A 101 -13.29 8.60 14.92
CA ASN A 101 -14.69 8.54 14.49
C ASN A 101 -15.03 7.25 13.73
N GLY A 102 -14.17 6.21 13.80
CA GLY A 102 -14.44 4.90 13.23
C GLY A 102 -14.29 4.83 11.70
N ASP A 103 -13.41 5.65 11.13
CA ASP A 103 -13.11 5.68 9.69
C ASP A 103 -14.42 5.77 8.86
N PRO A 104 -15.14 6.90 8.90
CA PRO A 104 -16.44 7.03 8.24
C PRO A 104 -16.34 6.90 6.73
N LEU A 105 -17.42 6.44 6.09
CA LEU A 105 -17.50 6.34 4.63
C LEU A 105 -17.28 7.71 3.99
N LEU A 106 -16.46 7.74 2.95
CA LEU A 106 -16.30 8.92 2.10
C LEU A 106 -17.53 9.04 1.17
N THR A 107 -18.13 10.21 1.10
CA THR A 107 -19.37 10.46 0.33
C THR A 107 -19.15 11.25 -0.95
N SER A 108 -17.98 11.88 -1.11
CA SER A 108 -17.57 12.62 -2.31
C SER A 108 -16.13 12.31 -2.68
N PRO A 109 -15.78 12.18 -3.96
CA PRO A 109 -14.41 11.98 -4.41
C PRO A 109 -13.56 13.26 -4.41
N ASP A 110 -14.10 14.43 -4.03
CA ASP A 110 -13.40 15.71 -4.18
C ASP A 110 -12.05 15.75 -3.46
N GLY A 111 -11.95 15.14 -2.28
CA GLY A 111 -10.71 15.03 -1.53
C GLY A 111 -9.66 14.10 -2.15
N LEU A 112 -10.06 13.25 -3.10
CA LEU A 112 -9.18 12.30 -3.79
C LEU A 112 -8.49 12.91 -5.01
N LYS A 113 -9.03 14.01 -5.55
CA LYS A 113 -8.52 14.66 -6.78
C LYS A 113 -7.04 15.02 -6.74
N PRO A 114 -6.47 15.49 -5.61
CA PRO A 114 -5.03 15.74 -5.55
C PRO A 114 -4.17 14.51 -5.82
N PHE A 115 -4.70 13.31 -5.56
CA PHE A 115 -4.03 12.04 -5.83
C PHE A 115 -4.29 11.51 -7.25
N GLY A 116 -5.12 12.22 -8.05
CA GLY A 116 -5.55 11.77 -9.37
C GLY A 116 -6.64 10.70 -9.35
N PHE A 117 -7.31 10.51 -8.21
CA PHE A 117 -8.44 9.59 -8.08
C PHE A 117 -9.74 10.37 -8.26
N ASN A 118 -10.59 9.91 -9.17
CA ASN A 118 -11.77 10.66 -9.61
C ASN A 118 -13.10 10.10 -9.11
N ALA A 119 -13.07 8.88 -8.55
CA ALA A 119 -14.27 8.19 -8.06
C ALA A 119 -14.01 7.51 -6.72
N LEU A 120 -15.10 7.17 -6.00
CA LEU A 120 -15.03 6.41 -4.73
C LEU A 120 -14.75 4.91 -4.96
N GLU A 121 -15.05 4.44 -6.15
CA GLU A 121 -14.71 3.12 -6.66
C GLU A 121 -14.11 3.31 -8.06
N GLU A 122 -12.91 2.79 -8.31
CA GLU A 122 -12.19 3.05 -9.54
C GLU A 122 -11.34 1.85 -9.93
N ASP A 123 -11.20 1.59 -11.24
CA ASP A 123 -10.40 0.51 -11.79
C ASP A 123 -9.24 1.10 -12.60
N PHE A 124 -8.03 0.76 -12.20
CA PHE A 124 -6.80 1.19 -12.86
C PHE A 124 -6.18 0.03 -13.63
N THR A 125 -5.73 0.28 -14.85
CA THR A 125 -4.73 -0.57 -15.50
C THR A 125 -3.36 -0.30 -14.87
N VAL A 126 -2.68 -1.35 -14.43
CA VAL A 126 -1.30 -1.29 -13.94
C VAL A 126 -0.37 -1.40 -15.15
N GLU A 127 0.04 -0.25 -15.70
CA GLU A 127 0.92 -0.21 -16.88
C GLU A 127 2.35 -0.60 -16.53
N LYS A 128 2.78 -0.35 -15.30
CA LYS A 128 4.10 -0.70 -14.80
C LYS A 128 4.07 -1.00 -13.31
N LEU A 129 4.72 -2.07 -12.91
CA LEU A 129 4.98 -2.41 -11.51
C LEU A 129 6.35 -3.07 -11.38
N THR A 130 7.29 -2.34 -10.82
CA THR A 130 8.64 -2.81 -10.50
C THR A 130 8.91 -2.62 -9.01
N GLY A 131 10.10 -3.01 -8.54
CA GLY A 131 10.50 -2.74 -7.16
C GLY A 131 10.59 -1.25 -6.79
N GLY A 132 10.65 -0.35 -7.77
CA GLY A 132 10.83 1.09 -7.54
C GLY A 132 9.85 2.00 -8.27
N LYS A 133 9.08 1.49 -9.23
CA LYS A 133 8.15 2.30 -10.04
C LYS A 133 6.80 1.61 -10.21
N LEU A 134 5.73 2.41 -10.07
CA LEU A 134 4.35 2.02 -10.34
C LEU A 134 3.72 3.08 -11.24
N ILE A 135 3.03 2.63 -12.30
CA ILE A 135 2.22 3.48 -13.18
C ILE A 135 0.81 2.92 -13.24
N LEU A 136 -0.15 3.74 -12.82
CA LEU A 136 -1.58 3.45 -12.87
C LEU A 136 -2.26 4.30 -13.93
N ASN A 137 -3.23 3.73 -14.66
CA ASN A 137 -3.98 4.41 -15.71
C ASN A 137 -5.47 4.11 -15.57
N ASP A 138 -6.29 5.15 -15.39
CA ASP A 138 -7.77 5.04 -15.29
C ASP A 138 -8.48 5.30 -16.62
N GLY A 139 -7.72 5.49 -17.71
CA GLY A 139 -8.24 5.87 -19.04
C GLY A 139 -8.31 7.38 -19.27
N THR A 140 -8.19 8.20 -18.24
CA THR A 140 -8.20 9.67 -18.28
C THR A 140 -6.87 10.25 -17.81
N LEU A 141 -6.37 9.72 -16.71
CA LEU A 141 -5.13 10.10 -16.07
C LEU A 141 -4.16 8.92 -16.02
N ARG A 142 -2.88 9.24 -16.08
CA ARG A 142 -1.79 8.31 -15.79
C ARG A 142 -1.02 8.82 -14.60
N LEU A 143 -0.98 8.01 -13.54
CA LEU A 143 -0.40 8.34 -12.25
C LEU A 143 0.96 7.67 -12.12
N HIS A 144 2.00 8.45 -11.84
CA HIS A 144 3.36 7.95 -11.70
C HIS A 144 3.80 7.98 -10.25
N PHE A 145 4.18 6.81 -9.74
CA PHE A 145 4.67 6.64 -8.37
C PHE A 145 6.09 6.09 -8.37
N ILE A 146 6.85 6.52 -7.39
CA ILE A 146 8.14 5.92 -7.03
C ILE A 146 8.04 5.31 -5.63
N LYS A 147 8.72 4.19 -5.40
CA LYS A 147 8.80 3.60 -4.07
C LYS A 147 9.64 4.49 -3.16
N PHE A 148 9.11 4.73 -1.96
CA PHE A 148 9.73 5.61 -0.97
C PHE A 148 10.44 4.79 0.10
#